data_f82e0cce3263d9161244e2119e71cee1
#
_entry.id   f82e0cce3263d9161244e2119e71cee1
#
_cell.length_a   1.000
_cell.length_b   1.000
_cell.length_c   1.000
_cell.angle_alpha   90.00
_cell.angle_beta   90.00
_cell.angle_gamma   90.00
#
_symmetry.space_group_name_H-M   'P 1'
#
loop_
_entity.id
_entity.type
_entity.pdbx_description
1 polymer ?
#
loop_
_entity_poly.entity_id
_entity_poly.type
_entity_poly.pdbx_seq_one_letter_code
_entity_poly.pdbx_strand_id
1 'polypeptide(L)'
;MTGPSADVSVRVAWADDAPAIADLQLRAWREMYAGVVPADALPTDVEAAAAAWHALLARPPEARYRVLVALERNRVVGFAITAPAPDPDCDPVADAELAELTVDPDERGKGHGSRLLQAAVDTVQADRFTRVVLWAIATDDELRGFLADAGWAPDQAHRELDLDGTGVTLVKQVRLHTAIG
;
A
#
# COMPACT_ATOMS: atom_id res chain seq x y z
N MET A 1 -6.81 33.25 -17.61
CA MET A 1 -7.19 31.82 -17.64
C MET A 1 -6.14 31.03 -16.86
N THR A 2 -6.40 30.77 -15.62
CA THR A 2 -5.62 29.80 -14.85
C THR A 2 -6.02 28.42 -15.35
N GLY A 3 -5.13 27.75 -16.09
CA GLY A 3 -5.29 26.34 -16.42
C GLY A 3 -5.50 25.53 -15.14
N PRO A 4 -6.14 24.33 -15.21
CA PRO A 4 -6.27 23.49 -14.06
C PRO A 4 -4.87 23.16 -13.57
N SER A 5 -4.43 23.84 -12.52
CA SER A 5 -3.33 23.38 -11.69
C SER A 5 -3.72 21.96 -11.27
N ALA A 6 -2.87 20.98 -11.55
CA ALA A 6 -3.11 19.61 -11.08
C ALA A 6 -3.04 19.66 -9.55
N ASP A 7 -4.18 19.90 -8.91
CA ASP A 7 -4.32 19.88 -7.45
C ASP A 7 -3.98 18.51 -6.85
N VAL A 8 -3.74 17.51 -7.71
CA VAL A 8 -3.46 16.11 -7.37
C VAL A 8 -2.16 15.65 -8.06
N SER A 9 -1.31 14.98 -7.30
CA SER A 9 -0.04 14.43 -7.78
C SER A 9 0.36 13.19 -7.00
N VAL A 10 1.31 12.42 -7.55
CA VAL A 10 1.99 11.33 -6.82
C VAL A 10 3.49 11.55 -6.93
N ARG A 11 4.19 11.38 -5.82
CA ARG A 11 5.65 11.45 -5.75
C ARG A 11 6.22 10.45 -4.75
N VAL A 12 7.52 10.25 -4.79
CA VAL A 12 8.23 9.54 -3.72
C VAL A 12 8.07 10.30 -2.40
N ALA A 13 7.82 9.57 -1.33
CA ALA A 13 7.67 10.14 0.02
C ALA A 13 9.00 10.70 0.53
N TRP A 14 8.91 11.78 1.28
CA TRP A 14 10.02 12.37 2.03
C TRP A 14 9.88 12.02 3.52
N ALA A 15 10.95 12.14 4.28
CA ALA A 15 10.92 11.90 5.73
C ALA A 15 9.87 12.77 6.45
N ASP A 16 9.64 13.99 5.96
CA ASP A 16 8.66 14.93 6.51
C ASP A 16 7.20 14.48 6.28
N ASP A 17 6.95 13.52 5.39
CA ASP A 17 5.61 12.95 5.18
C ASP A 17 5.23 11.93 6.28
N ALA A 18 6.19 11.49 7.09
CA ALA A 18 6.00 10.42 8.07
C ALA A 18 4.81 10.62 9.01
N PRO A 19 4.57 11.80 9.61
CA PRO A 19 3.42 12.01 10.47
C PRO A 19 2.08 11.85 9.74
N ALA A 20 1.99 12.36 8.51
CA ALA A 20 0.78 12.28 7.70
C ALA A 20 0.49 10.84 7.25
N ILE A 21 1.53 10.10 6.84
CA ILE A 21 1.40 8.69 6.48
C ILE A 21 0.96 7.86 7.68
N ALA A 22 1.57 8.07 8.86
CA ALA A 22 1.24 7.34 10.08
C ALA A 22 -0.23 7.54 10.50
N ASP A 23 -0.71 8.77 10.53
CA ASP A 23 -2.09 9.09 10.87
C ASP A 23 -3.07 8.44 9.87
N LEU A 24 -2.80 8.59 8.58
CA LEU A 24 -3.61 8.02 7.52
C LEU A 24 -3.65 6.49 7.61
N GLN A 25 -2.51 5.84 7.80
CA GLN A 25 -2.41 4.38 7.91
C GLN A 25 -3.22 3.86 9.09
N LEU A 26 -3.08 4.45 10.28
CA LEU A 26 -3.80 3.99 11.46
C LEU A 26 -5.32 4.18 11.33
N ARG A 27 -5.77 5.25 10.68
CA ARG A 27 -7.20 5.47 10.41
C ARG A 27 -7.72 4.46 9.38
N ALA A 28 -7.00 4.25 8.30
CA ALA A 28 -7.35 3.28 7.27
C ALA A 28 -7.38 1.85 7.81
N TRP A 29 -6.41 1.45 8.63
CA TRP A 29 -6.37 0.12 9.24
C TRP A 29 -7.54 -0.12 10.20
N ARG A 30 -7.93 0.89 10.97
CA ARG A 30 -9.11 0.78 11.85
C ARG A 30 -10.37 0.44 11.05
N GLU A 31 -10.53 1.02 9.88
CA GLU A 31 -11.66 0.72 8.98
C GLU A 31 -11.49 -0.63 8.28
N MET A 32 -10.32 -0.88 7.71
CA MET A 32 -10.00 -2.12 6.96
C MET A 32 -10.18 -3.36 7.81
N TYR A 33 -9.74 -3.33 9.06
CA TYR A 33 -9.80 -4.46 9.97
C TYR A 33 -11.04 -4.47 10.87
N ALA A 34 -11.97 -3.53 10.71
CA ALA A 34 -13.22 -3.51 11.46
C ALA A 34 -14.02 -4.81 11.22
N GLY A 35 -14.38 -5.48 12.30
CA GLY A 35 -15.05 -6.79 12.23
C GLY A 35 -14.18 -7.98 11.79
N VAL A 36 -12.91 -7.74 11.48
CA VAL A 36 -11.93 -8.78 11.11
C VAL A 36 -11.07 -9.16 12.31
N VAL A 37 -10.62 -8.14 13.06
CA VAL A 37 -9.83 -8.32 14.27
C VAL A 37 -10.37 -7.43 15.41
N PRO A 38 -10.09 -7.76 16.68
CA PRO A 38 -10.40 -6.88 17.80
C PRO A 38 -9.71 -5.52 17.66
N ALA A 39 -10.40 -4.44 18.03
CA ALA A 39 -9.86 -3.08 17.85
C ALA A 39 -8.58 -2.82 18.66
N ASP A 40 -8.40 -3.51 19.77
CA ASP A 40 -7.21 -3.44 20.63
C ASP A 40 -5.99 -4.21 20.09
N ALA A 41 -6.19 -5.04 19.06
CA ALA A 41 -5.09 -5.68 18.34
C ALA A 41 -4.37 -4.73 17.35
N LEU A 42 -4.96 -3.56 17.06
CA LEU A 42 -4.38 -2.57 16.15
C LEU A 42 -3.58 -1.51 16.90
N PRO A 43 -2.44 -1.05 16.33
CA PRO A 43 -1.67 0.02 16.94
C PRO A 43 -2.48 1.33 16.98
N THR A 44 -2.34 2.10 18.05
CA THR A 44 -3.03 3.37 18.26
C THR A 44 -2.10 4.55 18.50
N ASP A 45 -0.82 4.29 18.74
CA ASP A 45 0.19 5.30 19.01
C ASP A 45 0.69 5.93 17.71
N VAL A 46 0.10 7.09 17.36
CA VAL A 46 0.44 7.83 16.14
C VAL A 46 1.88 8.36 16.18
N GLU A 47 2.37 8.76 17.34
CA GLU A 47 3.76 9.28 17.47
C GLU A 47 4.79 8.18 17.26
N ALA A 48 4.57 7.01 17.85
CA ALA A 48 5.41 5.84 17.62
C ALA A 48 5.39 5.40 16.15
N ALA A 49 4.22 5.39 15.52
CA ALA A 49 4.08 5.09 14.10
C ALA A 49 4.80 6.12 13.23
N ALA A 50 4.67 7.41 13.52
CA ALA A 50 5.35 8.47 12.79
C ALA A 50 6.88 8.37 12.91
N ALA A 51 7.39 8.03 14.10
CA ALA A 51 8.84 7.81 14.31
C ALA A 51 9.35 6.61 13.49
N ALA A 52 8.59 5.51 13.45
CA ALA A 52 8.92 4.34 12.63
C ALA A 52 8.93 4.68 11.14
N TRP A 53 7.93 5.41 10.65
CA TRP A 53 7.86 5.88 9.27
C TRP A 53 9.02 6.81 8.92
N HIS A 54 9.35 7.75 9.80
CA HIS A 54 10.48 8.66 9.58
C HIS A 54 11.81 7.88 9.45
N ALA A 55 12.04 6.89 10.32
CA ALA A 55 13.24 6.05 10.26
C ALA A 55 13.29 5.25 8.95
N LEU A 56 12.16 4.67 8.52
CA LEU A 56 12.05 3.92 7.27
C LEU A 56 12.32 4.79 6.04
N LEU A 57 11.74 5.98 5.99
CA LEU A 57 11.92 6.91 4.86
C LEU A 57 13.34 7.48 4.80
N ALA A 58 13.98 7.70 5.97
CA ALA A 58 15.37 8.16 6.04
C ALA A 58 16.37 7.07 5.61
N ARG A 59 16.04 5.79 5.84
CA ARG A 59 16.90 4.64 5.50
C ARG A 59 16.04 3.48 4.99
N PRO A 60 15.63 3.49 3.71
CA PRO A 60 14.96 2.34 3.12
C PRO A 60 15.81 1.07 3.23
N PRO A 61 15.20 -0.11 3.43
CA PRO A 61 15.92 -1.38 3.63
C PRO A 61 16.73 -1.80 2.41
N GLU A 62 16.33 -1.36 1.21
CA GLU A 62 17.07 -1.61 -0.03
C GLU A 62 16.75 -0.55 -1.10
N ALA A 63 17.53 -0.52 -2.18
CA ALA A 63 17.46 0.52 -3.22
C ALA A 63 16.15 0.53 -4.01
N ARG A 64 15.45 -0.61 -4.14
CA ARG A 64 14.18 -0.74 -4.84
C ARG A 64 12.95 -0.75 -3.91
N TYR A 65 13.17 -0.44 -2.63
CA TYR A 65 12.09 -0.17 -1.69
C TYR A 65 11.63 1.28 -1.87
N ARG A 66 10.41 1.48 -2.31
CA ARG A 66 9.86 2.81 -2.61
C ARG A 66 8.58 3.04 -1.82
N VAL A 67 8.45 4.22 -1.27
CA VAL A 67 7.20 4.72 -0.71
C VAL A 67 6.73 5.88 -1.58
N LEU A 68 5.51 5.80 -2.08
CA LEU A 68 4.87 6.84 -2.87
C LEU A 68 3.75 7.49 -2.06
N VAL A 69 3.58 8.78 -2.19
CA VAL A 69 2.45 9.52 -1.60
C VAL A 69 1.61 10.16 -2.68
N ALA A 70 0.29 10.03 -2.54
CA ALA A 70 -0.67 10.82 -3.30
C ALA A 70 -0.96 12.11 -2.55
N LEU A 71 -0.94 13.22 -3.26
CA LEU A 71 -1.17 14.55 -2.72
C LEU A 71 -2.40 15.18 -3.35
N GLU A 72 -3.18 15.85 -2.53
CA GLU A 72 -4.18 16.82 -2.95
C GLU A 72 -3.89 18.14 -2.24
N ARG A 73 -3.60 19.21 -3.02
CA ARG A 73 -3.23 20.52 -2.48
C ARG A 73 -2.14 20.45 -1.39
N ASN A 74 -1.08 19.69 -1.66
CA ASN A 74 0.03 19.44 -0.73
C ASN A 74 -0.31 18.64 0.54
N ARG A 75 -1.52 18.10 0.66
CA ARG A 75 -1.92 17.19 1.73
C ARG A 75 -1.76 15.75 1.27
N VAL A 76 -1.15 14.90 2.08
CA VAL A 76 -1.08 13.45 1.83
C VAL A 76 -2.48 12.86 1.98
N VAL A 77 -2.97 12.23 0.92
CA VAL A 77 -4.30 11.60 0.86
C VAL A 77 -4.25 10.10 0.57
N GLY A 78 -3.06 9.57 0.40
CA GLY A 78 -2.83 8.14 0.20
C GLY A 78 -1.35 7.84 0.09
N PHE A 79 -0.99 6.57 0.21
CA PHE A 79 0.36 6.11 -0.01
C PHE A 79 0.40 4.68 -0.54
N ALA A 80 1.53 4.31 -1.14
CA ALA A 80 1.81 2.97 -1.60
C ALA A 80 3.26 2.59 -1.28
N ILE A 81 3.50 1.30 -1.05
CA ILE A 81 4.83 0.74 -0.84
C ILE A 81 5.10 -0.28 -1.93
N THR A 82 6.23 -0.13 -2.62
CA THR A 82 6.72 -1.14 -3.57
C THR A 82 8.10 -1.63 -3.14
N ALA A 83 8.34 -2.93 -3.28
CA ALA A 83 9.59 -3.59 -2.92
C ALA A 83 9.77 -4.88 -3.73
N PRO A 84 10.95 -5.52 -3.75
CA PRO A 84 11.07 -6.89 -4.22
C PRO A 84 10.12 -7.81 -3.43
N ALA A 85 9.44 -8.73 -4.13
CA ALA A 85 8.52 -9.66 -3.49
C ALA A 85 9.28 -10.64 -2.56
N PRO A 86 8.90 -10.72 -1.27
CA PRO A 86 9.61 -11.56 -0.31
C PRO A 86 9.14 -13.01 -0.28
N ASP A 87 8.07 -13.33 -1.00
CA ASP A 87 7.47 -14.67 -0.97
C ASP A 87 8.43 -15.72 -1.54
N PRO A 88 8.52 -16.92 -0.91
CA PRO A 88 9.48 -17.96 -1.35
C PRO A 88 9.28 -18.48 -2.77
N ASP A 89 8.07 -18.32 -3.31
CA ASP A 89 7.70 -18.71 -4.68
C ASP A 89 7.84 -17.57 -5.69
N CYS A 90 8.31 -16.40 -5.26
CA CYS A 90 8.59 -15.25 -6.10
C CYS A 90 10.10 -15.12 -6.38
N ASP A 91 10.42 -14.56 -7.54
CA ASP A 91 11.79 -14.17 -7.87
C ASP A 91 12.01 -12.69 -7.48
N PRO A 92 12.82 -12.38 -6.46
CA PRO A 92 13.01 -11.00 -6.00
C PRO A 92 13.69 -10.09 -7.01
N VAL A 93 14.18 -10.64 -8.12
CA VAL A 93 14.76 -9.85 -9.24
C VAL A 93 13.66 -9.45 -10.22
N ALA A 94 12.71 -10.33 -10.48
CA ALA A 94 11.66 -10.18 -11.50
C ALA A 94 10.30 -9.76 -10.90
N ASP A 95 10.02 -10.16 -9.66
CA ASP A 95 8.73 -9.94 -9.00
C ASP A 95 8.83 -8.84 -7.95
N ALA A 96 8.00 -7.82 -8.08
CA ALA A 96 7.78 -6.80 -7.06
C ALA A 96 6.55 -7.13 -6.22
N GLU A 97 6.52 -6.65 -4.99
CA GLU A 97 5.32 -6.59 -4.16
C GLU A 97 4.85 -5.15 -4.08
N LEU A 98 3.55 -4.92 -4.30
CA LEU A 98 2.84 -3.75 -3.83
C LEU A 98 2.40 -4.05 -2.41
N ALA A 99 3.29 -3.75 -1.45
CA ALA A 99 3.14 -4.18 -0.06
C ALA A 99 2.00 -3.47 0.67
N GLU A 100 1.70 -2.24 0.27
CA GLU A 100 0.56 -1.47 0.76
C GLU A 100 0.06 -0.51 -0.31
N LEU A 101 -1.25 -0.37 -0.41
CA LEU A 101 -1.95 0.61 -1.23
C LEU A 101 -3.12 1.15 -0.41
N THR A 102 -2.97 2.36 0.09
CA THR A 102 -3.92 2.93 1.04
C THR A 102 -4.31 4.34 0.61
N VAL A 103 -5.62 4.60 0.56
CA VAL A 103 -6.19 5.92 0.35
C VAL A 103 -6.92 6.34 1.63
N ASP A 104 -6.79 7.62 1.99
CA ASP A 104 -7.53 8.19 3.11
C ASP A 104 -9.02 7.84 2.98
N PRO A 105 -9.63 7.23 4.01
CA PRO A 105 -11.05 6.87 3.97
C PRO A 105 -11.97 8.00 3.54
N ASP A 106 -11.67 9.23 3.95
CA ASP A 106 -12.47 10.43 3.64
C ASP A 106 -12.24 10.95 2.20
N GLU A 107 -11.21 10.43 1.50
CA GLU A 107 -10.81 10.90 0.17
C GLU A 107 -11.00 9.84 -0.93
N ARG A 108 -11.69 8.75 -0.63
CA ARG A 108 -12.01 7.69 -1.59
C ARG A 108 -12.97 8.18 -2.68
N GLY A 109 -12.99 7.48 -3.81
CA GLY A 109 -13.86 7.82 -4.94
C GLY A 109 -13.42 9.05 -5.75
N LYS A 110 -12.24 9.61 -5.49
CA LYS A 110 -11.69 10.80 -6.17
C LYS A 110 -10.54 10.45 -7.14
N GLY A 111 -10.29 9.17 -7.37
CA GLY A 111 -9.26 8.70 -8.30
C GLY A 111 -7.84 8.64 -7.73
N HIS A 112 -7.65 8.86 -6.42
CA HIS A 112 -6.32 8.78 -5.79
C HIS A 112 -5.74 7.35 -5.84
N GLY A 113 -6.58 6.34 -5.60
CA GLY A 113 -6.17 4.93 -5.69
C GLY A 113 -5.68 4.55 -7.07
N SER A 114 -6.38 4.96 -8.13
CA SER A 114 -5.97 4.69 -9.51
C SER A 114 -4.65 5.38 -9.87
N ARG A 115 -4.43 6.62 -9.41
CA ARG A 115 -3.17 7.34 -9.63
C ARG A 115 -2.01 6.70 -8.88
N LEU A 116 -2.24 6.29 -7.61
CA LEU A 116 -1.23 5.56 -6.83
C LEU A 116 -0.88 4.23 -7.46
N LEU A 117 -1.87 3.46 -7.88
CA LEU A 117 -1.66 2.17 -8.52
C LEU A 117 -0.85 2.32 -9.81
N GLN A 118 -1.21 3.29 -10.66
CA GLN A 118 -0.46 3.57 -11.89
C GLN A 118 0.97 4.00 -11.59
N ALA A 119 1.18 4.91 -10.65
CA ALA A 119 2.51 5.36 -10.26
C ALA A 119 3.36 4.23 -9.64
N ALA A 120 2.74 3.33 -8.87
CA ALA A 120 3.41 2.15 -8.34
C ALA A 120 3.85 1.20 -9.47
N VAL A 121 2.98 0.92 -10.44
CA VAL A 121 3.32 0.10 -11.61
C VAL A 121 4.44 0.74 -12.42
N ASP A 122 4.35 2.04 -12.71
CA ASP A 122 5.40 2.77 -13.43
C ASP A 122 6.76 2.71 -12.68
N THR A 123 6.72 2.81 -11.36
CA THR A 123 7.91 2.75 -10.50
C THR A 123 8.57 1.37 -10.56
N VAL A 124 7.81 0.29 -10.38
CA VAL A 124 8.37 -1.07 -10.43
C VAL A 124 8.83 -1.44 -11.83
N GLN A 125 8.17 -0.93 -12.87
CA GLN A 125 8.64 -1.09 -14.25
C GLN A 125 9.97 -0.37 -14.49
N ALA A 126 10.13 0.85 -13.95
CA ALA A 126 11.40 1.58 -14.01
C ALA A 126 12.51 0.87 -13.21
N ASP A 127 12.19 0.20 -12.13
CA ASP A 127 13.09 -0.66 -11.34
C ASP A 127 13.32 -2.03 -11.99
N ARG A 128 12.80 -2.28 -13.22
CA ARG A 128 12.98 -3.45 -14.07
C ARG A 128 12.32 -4.74 -13.57
N PHE A 129 11.32 -4.64 -12.75
CA PHE A 129 10.44 -5.77 -12.46
C PHE A 129 9.52 -6.07 -13.65
N THR A 130 9.11 -7.31 -13.78
CA THR A 130 8.23 -7.80 -14.86
C THR A 130 6.88 -8.29 -14.37
N ARG A 131 6.72 -8.42 -13.05
CA ARG A 131 5.49 -8.83 -12.40
C ARG A 131 5.33 -8.10 -11.08
N VAL A 132 4.10 -7.80 -10.70
CA VAL A 132 3.75 -7.25 -9.38
C VAL A 132 2.74 -8.16 -8.70
N VAL A 133 2.94 -8.39 -7.43
CA VAL A 133 1.99 -9.12 -6.56
C VAL A 133 1.48 -8.21 -5.46
N LEU A 134 0.28 -8.49 -4.96
CA LEU A 134 -0.33 -7.80 -3.81
C LEU A 134 -1.12 -8.81 -2.98
N TRP A 135 -0.97 -8.74 -1.68
CA TRP A 135 -1.78 -9.51 -0.72
C TRP A 135 -2.97 -8.68 -0.26
N ALA A 136 -4.17 -9.13 -0.56
CA ALA A 136 -5.43 -8.51 -0.13
C ALA A 136 -6.11 -9.37 0.94
N ILE A 137 -6.81 -8.75 1.88
CA ILE A 137 -7.68 -9.47 2.81
C ILE A 137 -8.74 -10.20 1.98
N ALA A 138 -8.96 -11.49 2.27
CA ALA A 138 -9.82 -12.35 1.47
C ALA A 138 -11.26 -11.83 1.36
N THR A 139 -11.72 -11.07 2.36
CA THR A 139 -13.06 -10.46 2.44
C THR A 139 -13.11 -9.01 1.97
N ASP A 140 -11.99 -8.43 1.54
CA ASP A 140 -11.95 -7.07 0.99
C ASP A 140 -12.35 -7.08 -0.50
N ASP A 141 -13.65 -7.18 -0.73
CA ASP A 141 -14.20 -7.23 -2.09
C ASP A 141 -14.03 -5.90 -2.84
N GLU A 142 -13.93 -4.77 -2.13
CA GLU A 142 -13.72 -3.45 -2.73
C GLU A 142 -12.33 -3.37 -3.36
N LEU A 143 -11.28 -3.68 -2.61
CA LEU A 143 -9.91 -3.68 -3.13
C LEU A 143 -9.72 -4.72 -4.22
N ARG A 144 -10.26 -5.93 -4.02
CA ARG A 144 -10.16 -7.02 -5.00
C ARG A 144 -10.85 -6.65 -6.32
N GLY A 145 -12.05 -6.04 -6.25
CA GLY A 145 -12.77 -5.56 -7.41
C GLY A 145 -12.03 -4.43 -8.14
N PHE A 146 -11.50 -3.47 -7.38
CA PHE A 146 -10.68 -2.38 -7.91
C PHE A 146 -9.44 -2.91 -8.68
N LEU A 147 -8.75 -3.88 -8.12
CA LEU A 147 -7.59 -4.49 -8.78
C LEU A 147 -7.99 -5.32 -10.01
N ALA A 148 -9.10 -6.06 -9.94
CA ALA A 148 -9.61 -6.81 -11.08
C ALA A 148 -9.96 -5.90 -12.26
N ASP A 149 -10.59 -4.77 -11.99
CA ASP A 149 -10.90 -3.74 -13.01
C ASP A 149 -9.62 -3.14 -13.62
N ALA A 150 -8.53 -3.11 -12.87
CA ALA A 150 -7.21 -2.69 -13.35
C ALA A 150 -6.40 -3.81 -14.05
N GLY A 151 -6.98 -4.99 -14.25
CA GLY A 151 -6.37 -6.10 -14.96
C GLY A 151 -5.56 -7.07 -14.10
N TRP A 152 -5.67 -6.97 -12.77
CA TRP A 152 -5.05 -7.91 -11.85
C TRP A 152 -5.90 -9.17 -11.70
N ALA A 153 -5.27 -10.31 -11.47
CA ALA A 153 -5.94 -11.59 -11.28
C ALA A 153 -5.39 -12.34 -10.05
N PRO A 154 -6.21 -13.17 -9.38
CA PRO A 154 -5.72 -14.06 -8.34
C PRO A 154 -4.74 -15.09 -8.94
N ASP A 155 -3.67 -15.39 -8.23
CA ASP A 155 -2.71 -16.45 -8.61
C ASP A 155 -2.86 -17.73 -7.78
N GLN A 156 -3.94 -17.84 -7.02
CA GLN A 156 -4.31 -18.97 -6.13
C GLN A 156 -3.47 -19.07 -4.85
N ALA A 157 -2.45 -18.22 -4.64
CA ALA A 157 -1.75 -18.18 -3.37
C ALA A 157 -2.64 -17.57 -2.28
N HIS A 158 -2.57 -18.13 -1.10
CA HIS A 158 -3.28 -17.66 0.09
C HIS A 158 -2.39 -17.84 1.32
N ARG A 159 -2.62 -17.01 2.32
CA ARG A 159 -1.90 -17.06 3.61
C ARG A 159 -2.78 -16.58 4.75
N GLU A 160 -2.36 -16.87 5.97
CA GLU A 160 -2.93 -16.27 7.17
C GLU A 160 -1.89 -15.34 7.80
N LEU A 161 -2.29 -14.10 8.01
CA LEU A 161 -1.47 -13.07 8.66
C LEU A 161 -1.83 -13.04 10.14
N ASP A 162 -0.84 -13.29 10.99
CA ASP A 162 -0.96 -13.16 12.44
C ASP A 162 -0.59 -11.71 12.82
N LEU A 163 -1.60 -10.91 13.16
CA LEU A 163 -1.42 -9.46 13.40
C LEU A 163 -0.79 -9.15 14.75
N ASP A 164 -0.97 -10.02 15.74
CA ASP A 164 -0.51 -9.76 17.11
C ASP A 164 0.55 -10.77 17.61
N GLY A 165 0.93 -11.72 16.75
CA GLY A 165 1.90 -12.77 17.08
C GLY A 165 1.42 -13.81 18.07
N THR A 166 0.11 -13.86 18.39
CA THR A 166 -0.45 -14.81 19.35
C THR A 166 -0.93 -16.12 18.71
N GLY A 167 -1.06 -16.14 17.38
CA GLY A 167 -1.66 -17.23 16.62
C GLY A 167 -3.18 -17.31 16.75
N VAL A 168 -3.81 -16.33 17.38
CA VAL A 168 -5.26 -16.27 17.63
C VAL A 168 -5.94 -15.31 16.67
N THR A 169 -5.30 -14.16 16.41
CA THR A 169 -5.84 -13.11 15.53
C THR A 169 -5.30 -13.28 14.11
N LEU A 170 -5.87 -14.23 13.37
CA LEU A 170 -5.45 -14.55 12.01
C LEU A 170 -6.34 -13.89 10.96
N VAL A 171 -5.71 -13.22 9.99
CA VAL A 171 -6.38 -12.61 8.85
C VAL A 171 -6.05 -13.38 7.58
N LYS A 172 -7.07 -13.93 6.93
CA LYS A 172 -6.89 -14.62 5.64
C LYS A 172 -6.63 -13.63 4.54
N GLN A 173 -5.60 -13.89 3.76
CA GLN A 173 -5.24 -13.10 2.59
C GLN A 173 -5.15 -13.96 1.34
N VAL A 174 -5.48 -13.35 0.22
CA VAL A 174 -5.31 -13.90 -1.15
C VAL A 174 -4.35 -13.03 -1.92
N ARG A 175 -3.54 -13.63 -2.79
CA ARG A 175 -2.59 -12.91 -3.61
C ARG A 175 -3.17 -12.66 -5.00
N LEU A 176 -3.07 -11.39 -5.44
CA LEU A 176 -3.35 -10.99 -6.81
C LEU A 176 -2.04 -10.59 -7.48
N HIS A 177 -2.01 -10.68 -8.81
CA HIS A 177 -0.84 -10.31 -9.58
C HIS A 177 -1.21 -9.68 -10.92
N THR A 178 -0.26 -8.98 -11.51
CA THR A 178 -0.30 -8.54 -12.89
C THR A 178 1.10 -8.62 -13.50
N ALA A 179 1.18 -8.97 -14.78
CA ALA A 179 2.40 -8.83 -15.55
C ALA A 179 2.56 -7.36 -15.98
N ILE A 180 3.80 -6.89 -15.95
CA ILE A 180 4.20 -5.57 -16.42
C ILE A 180 5.35 -5.72 -17.41
N GLY A 181 5.19 -5.21 -18.59
CA GLY A 181 6.21 -5.38 -19.63
C GLY A 181 6.05 -4.38 -20.75
#